data_437ccc08d0ece8746f0c824033eda35c
#
_entry.id   437ccc08d0ece8746f0c824033eda35c
#
_cell.length_a   1.000
_cell.length_b   1.000
_cell.length_c   1.000
_cell.angle_alpha   90.00
_cell.angle_beta   90.00
_cell.angle_gamma   90.00
#
_symmetry.space_group_name_H-M   'P 1'
#
loop_
_entity.id
_entity.type
_entity.pdbx_description
1 polymer ?
#
loop_
_entity_poly.entity_id
_entity_poly.type
_entity_poly.pdbx_seq_one_letter_code
_entity_poly.pdbx_strand_id
1 'polypeptide(L)'
;YMASVGYMDQDGIIAPSNHNRINARLNLDAQITKHFSASLSYSMYDVKNKVVQAEGRMINDGVIQSMLMYLPNLPAYEENGDYARSAMIRMVTDWGINFPENPLVIANELDISEKTSRHNLNFNLVYEPLPDLKISARLGQQWYNYRYFYYRPMSIGRNSTPAYGPELASYNIARSSSTYDIDRLGEFTASYKKQLGRHHVDALIGYTLQRKTYDRL
;
A
#
# COMPACT_ATOMS: atom_id res chain seq x y z
N TYR A 1 2.77 -29.09 -7.98
CA TYR A 1 1.89 -27.94 -7.76
C TYR A 1 1.90 -27.51 -6.29
N MET A 2 1.68 -26.24 -6.05
CA MET A 2 1.54 -25.67 -4.71
C MET A 2 0.45 -24.58 -4.77
N ALA A 3 -0.45 -24.58 -3.79
CA ALA A 3 -1.41 -23.49 -3.59
C ALA A 3 -1.40 -23.07 -2.13
N SER A 4 -1.47 -21.78 -1.85
CA SER A 4 -1.58 -21.25 -0.50
C SER A 4 -2.43 -19.99 -0.47
N VAL A 5 -3.15 -19.80 0.62
CA VAL A 5 -3.93 -18.60 0.94
C VAL A 5 -3.59 -18.21 2.37
N GLY A 6 -3.41 -16.92 2.61
CA GLY A 6 -3.17 -16.37 3.93
C GLY A 6 -4.06 -15.15 4.16
N TYR A 7 -4.50 -15.00 5.39
CA TYR A 7 -5.24 -13.85 5.88
C TYR A 7 -4.57 -13.32 7.14
N MET A 8 -4.48 -12.01 7.25
CA MET A 8 -3.98 -11.30 8.42
C MET A 8 -4.88 -10.11 8.71
N ASP A 9 -5.25 -9.96 9.96
CA ASP A 9 -6.00 -8.81 10.48
C ASP A 9 -5.31 -8.37 11.76
N GLN A 10 -4.87 -7.12 11.80
CA GLN A 10 -4.07 -6.59 12.91
C GLN A 10 -4.50 -5.17 13.23
N ASP A 11 -4.92 -4.96 14.46
CA ASP A 11 -5.13 -3.62 14.99
C ASP A 11 -3.80 -2.96 15.34
N GLY A 12 -3.72 -1.66 15.08
CA GLY A 12 -2.58 -0.86 15.49
C GLY A 12 -2.65 -0.44 16.95
N ILE A 13 -1.55 0.09 17.47
CA ILE A 13 -1.44 0.57 18.85
C ILE A 13 -2.37 1.75 19.13
N ILE A 14 -2.61 2.59 18.12
CA ILE A 14 -3.53 3.72 18.21
C ILE A 14 -4.82 3.34 17.52
N ALA A 15 -5.88 3.10 18.29
CA ALA A 15 -7.21 2.87 17.74
C ALA A 15 -7.72 4.13 17.00
N PRO A 16 -8.47 3.96 15.89
CA PRO A 16 -8.94 2.75 15.25
C PRO A 16 -8.08 2.26 14.07
N SER A 17 -6.75 2.42 14.12
CA SER A 17 -5.89 1.92 13.03
C SER A 17 -5.96 0.40 12.88
N ASN A 18 -6.02 -0.06 11.64
CA ASN A 18 -6.13 -1.48 11.33
C ASN A 18 -5.39 -1.80 10.03
N HIS A 19 -4.78 -2.97 9.98
CA HIS A 19 -4.13 -3.54 8.81
C HIS A 19 -4.78 -4.89 8.48
N ASN A 20 -5.43 -4.97 7.32
CA ASN A 20 -6.06 -6.19 6.83
C ASN A 20 -5.39 -6.61 5.54
N ARG A 21 -4.95 -7.88 5.45
CA ARG A 21 -4.23 -8.41 4.29
C ARG A 21 -4.73 -9.80 3.92
N ILE A 22 -5.01 -9.97 2.64
CA ILE A 22 -5.23 -11.27 2.01
C ILE A 22 -4.10 -11.51 1.02
N ASN A 23 -3.53 -12.70 1.02
CA ASN A 23 -2.56 -13.12 0.03
C ASN A 23 -2.85 -14.53 -0.48
N ALA A 24 -2.55 -14.75 -1.75
CA ALA A 24 -2.66 -16.07 -2.36
C ALA A 24 -1.45 -16.34 -3.26
N ARG A 25 -1.06 -17.61 -3.36
CA ARG A 25 -0.02 -18.07 -4.28
C ARG A 25 -0.42 -19.40 -4.90
N LEU A 26 -0.15 -19.53 -6.19
CA LEU A 26 -0.33 -20.75 -6.96
C LEU A 26 0.93 -20.98 -7.80
N ASN A 27 1.52 -22.16 -7.69
CA ASN A 27 2.59 -22.61 -8.57
C ASN A 27 2.18 -23.95 -9.19
N LEU A 28 2.28 -24.03 -10.50
CA LEU A 28 2.00 -25.22 -11.29
C LEU A 28 3.20 -25.51 -12.18
N ASP A 29 3.69 -26.72 -12.14
CA ASP A 29 4.73 -27.22 -13.04
C ASP A 29 4.20 -28.48 -13.73
N ALA A 30 4.36 -28.55 -15.03
CA ALA A 30 3.86 -29.63 -15.85
C ALA A 30 4.91 -30.06 -16.89
N GLN A 31 5.24 -31.34 -16.90
CA GLN A 31 5.94 -31.96 -17.99
C GLN A 31 4.88 -32.45 -19.01
N ILE A 32 4.71 -31.71 -20.10
CA ILE A 32 3.64 -31.96 -21.09
C ILE A 32 4.05 -33.11 -22.01
N THR A 33 5.30 -33.13 -22.45
CA THR A 33 5.91 -34.21 -23.21
C THR A 33 7.35 -34.41 -22.76
N LYS A 34 8.06 -35.41 -23.31
CA LYS A 34 9.50 -35.63 -23.04
C LYS A 34 10.37 -34.40 -23.36
N HIS A 35 9.91 -33.56 -24.26
CA HIS A 35 10.66 -32.39 -24.78
C HIS A 35 10.04 -31.05 -24.41
N PHE A 36 8.88 -31.05 -23.76
CA PHE A 36 8.15 -29.81 -23.51
C PHE A 36 7.63 -29.74 -22.07
N SER A 37 8.02 -28.69 -21.35
CA SER A 37 7.53 -28.39 -20.02
C SER A 37 7.02 -26.97 -19.92
N ALA A 38 6.07 -26.77 -19.01
CA ALA A 38 5.48 -25.47 -18.73
C ALA A 38 5.38 -25.27 -17.22
N SER A 39 5.61 -24.04 -16.79
CA SER A 39 5.35 -23.63 -15.41
C SER A 39 4.57 -22.33 -15.35
N LEU A 40 3.67 -22.25 -14.38
CA LEU A 40 2.85 -21.08 -14.06
C LEU A 40 3.07 -20.72 -12.59
N SER A 41 3.42 -19.48 -12.33
CA SER A 41 3.47 -18.92 -10.99
C SER A 41 2.58 -17.70 -10.92
N TYR A 42 1.62 -17.73 -10.01
CA TYR A 42 0.76 -16.60 -9.70
C TYR A 42 0.85 -16.29 -8.22
N SER A 43 1.01 -15.01 -7.89
CA SER A 43 0.90 -14.52 -6.52
C SER A 43 0.16 -13.21 -6.47
N MET A 44 -0.65 -13.04 -5.44
CA MET A 44 -1.36 -11.80 -5.18
C MET A 44 -1.33 -11.43 -3.70
N TYR A 45 -1.45 -10.15 -3.43
CA TYR A 45 -1.90 -9.64 -2.15
C TYR A 45 -2.80 -8.42 -2.32
N ASP A 46 -3.80 -8.35 -1.45
CA ASP A 46 -4.65 -7.19 -1.25
C ASP A 46 -4.51 -6.74 0.20
N VAL A 47 -4.21 -5.46 0.37
CA VAL A 47 -4.06 -4.81 1.68
C VAL A 47 -5.05 -3.67 1.78
N LYS A 48 -5.71 -3.60 2.94
CA LYS A 48 -6.54 -2.45 3.34
C LYS A 48 -6.01 -1.96 4.68
N ASN A 49 -5.67 -0.68 4.74
CA ASN A 49 -5.24 -0.01 5.95
C ASN A 49 -6.27 1.05 6.31
N LYS A 50 -6.71 1.05 7.56
CA LYS A 50 -7.24 2.25 8.20
C LYS A 50 -6.08 2.91 8.94
N VAL A 51 -5.75 4.13 8.55
CA VAL A 51 -4.57 4.83 9.05
C VAL A 51 -5.01 5.89 10.05
N VAL A 52 -4.40 5.89 11.22
CA VAL A 52 -4.47 7.00 12.16
C VAL A 52 -3.23 7.86 11.96
N GLN A 53 -3.43 9.12 11.68
CA GLN A 53 -2.33 10.06 11.50
C GLN A 53 -1.63 10.30 12.84
N ALA A 54 -0.50 9.63 13.06
CA ALA A 54 0.25 9.74 14.32
C ALA A 54 0.94 11.11 14.45
N GLU A 55 1.55 11.56 13.36
CA GLU A 55 2.29 12.83 13.30
C GLU A 55 1.58 13.79 12.34
N GLY A 56 1.56 15.08 12.67
CA GLY A 56 0.99 16.12 11.84
C GLY A 56 1.99 17.22 11.52
N ARG A 57 1.73 17.95 10.43
CA ARG A 57 2.50 19.15 10.09
C ARG A 57 2.18 20.32 11.02
N MET A 58 1.03 20.27 11.66
CA MET A 58 0.50 21.30 12.59
C MET A 58 0.00 20.63 13.87
N ILE A 59 -0.13 21.42 14.92
CA ILE A 59 -0.54 21.00 16.27
C ILE A 59 -1.86 20.21 16.29
N ASN A 60 -2.70 20.36 15.25
CA ASN A 60 -4.04 19.79 15.21
C ASN A 60 -4.19 18.62 14.23
N ASP A 61 -3.10 18.11 13.65
CA ASP A 61 -3.20 17.10 12.58
C ASP A 61 -2.72 15.71 13.01
N GLY A 62 -2.00 15.56 14.13
CA GLY A 62 -1.44 14.29 14.57
C GLY A 62 -1.90 13.87 15.95
N VAL A 63 -2.30 12.60 16.10
CA VAL A 63 -2.80 12.07 17.38
C VAL A 63 -1.75 12.11 18.47
N ILE A 64 -0.53 11.64 18.19
CA ILE A 64 0.56 11.60 19.18
C ILE A 64 0.95 13.02 19.59
N GLN A 65 1.10 13.91 18.60
CA GLN A 65 1.45 15.30 18.88
C GLN A 65 0.37 16.00 19.71
N SER A 66 -0.90 15.80 19.36
CA SER A 66 -2.00 16.34 20.16
C SER A 66 -2.02 15.76 21.56
N MET A 67 -1.81 14.45 21.71
CA MET A 67 -1.80 13.78 23.01
C MET A 67 -0.69 14.31 23.92
N LEU A 68 0.51 14.55 23.39
CA LEU A 68 1.63 15.09 24.17
C LEU A 68 1.44 16.56 24.59
N MET A 69 0.62 17.30 23.86
CA MET A 69 0.35 18.70 24.12
C MET A 69 -0.98 18.95 24.84
N TYR A 70 -1.84 17.93 24.92
CA TYR A 70 -3.14 18.04 25.58
C TYR A 70 -2.96 18.15 27.10
N LEU A 71 -3.61 19.14 27.69
CA LEU A 71 -3.45 19.37 29.12
C LEU A 71 -4.16 18.31 29.95
N PRO A 72 -3.51 17.76 31.00
CA PRO A 72 -4.06 16.63 31.78
C PRO A 72 -5.37 16.96 32.54
N ASN A 73 -5.65 18.24 32.77
CA ASN A 73 -6.86 18.67 33.44
C ASN A 73 -8.05 18.91 32.49
N LEU A 74 -7.87 18.69 31.18
CA LEU A 74 -8.94 18.84 30.23
C LEU A 74 -9.68 17.49 30.04
N PRO A 75 -11.02 17.51 29.99
CA PRO A 75 -11.79 16.32 29.78
C PRO A 75 -11.63 15.81 28.35
N ALA A 76 -11.68 14.50 28.17
CA ALA A 76 -11.73 13.87 26.85
C ALA A 76 -13.15 13.96 26.22
N TYR A 77 -14.17 14.00 27.09
CA TYR A 77 -15.58 14.04 26.70
C TYR A 77 -16.31 15.15 27.45
N GLU A 78 -17.32 15.70 26.82
CA GLU A 78 -18.31 16.58 27.45
C GLU A 78 -19.30 15.78 28.29
N GLU A 79 -20.10 16.45 29.13
CA GLU A 79 -21.13 15.79 29.97
C GLU A 79 -22.18 15.02 29.16
N ASN A 80 -22.45 15.44 27.93
CA ASN A 80 -23.38 14.80 27.00
C ASN A 80 -22.78 13.57 26.27
N GLY A 81 -21.48 13.25 26.51
CA GLY A 81 -20.77 12.15 25.87
C GLY A 81 -20.08 12.48 24.54
N ASP A 82 -20.22 13.71 24.04
CA ASP A 82 -19.47 14.17 22.88
C ASP A 82 -18.00 14.36 23.20
N TYR A 83 -17.13 14.38 22.18
CA TYR A 83 -15.73 14.70 22.38
C TYR A 83 -15.57 16.16 22.82
N ALA A 84 -14.82 16.38 23.89
CA ALA A 84 -14.47 17.74 24.30
C ALA A 84 -13.63 18.41 23.22
N ARG A 85 -14.07 19.59 22.78
CA ARG A 85 -13.43 20.32 21.68
C ARG A 85 -12.58 21.47 22.22
N SER A 86 -11.45 21.72 21.63
CA SER A 86 -10.51 22.77 22.01
C SER A 86 -11.10 24.20 21.96
N ALA A 87 -12.26 24.41 21.29
CA ALA A 87 -12.97 25.68 21.33
C ALA A 87 -13.37 26.11 22.72
N MET A 88 -13.78 25.17 23.56
CA MET A 88 -14.13 25.50 24.94
C MET A 88 -12.91 25.89 25.75
N ILE A 89 -11.77 25.32 25.41
CA ILE A 89 -10.49 25.60 26.07
C ILE A 89 -10.00 27.02 25.80
N ARG A 90 -10.28 27.58 24.60
CA ARG A 90 -9.98 28.99 24.31
C ARG A 90 -10.75 29.97 25.15
N MET A 91 -11.98 29.64 25.51
CA MET A 91 -12.78 30.54 26.38
C MET A 91 -12.20 30.67 27.78
N VAL A 92 -11.43 29.63 28.21
CA VAL A 92 -10.83 29.59 29.54
C VAL A 92 -9.43 30.21 29.56
N THR A 93 -8.76 30.30 28.39
CA THR A 93 -7.40 30.86 28.33
C THR A 93 -7.32 32.03 27.35
N ASP A 94 -7.45 33.20 27.86
CA ASP A 94 -7.25 34.51 27.17
C ASP A 94 -5.79 34.73 26.67
N TRP A 95 -5.02 33.67 26.56
CA TRP A 95 -3.58 33.73 26.39
C TRP A 95 -3.10 33.55 24.93
N GLY A 96 -3.99 33.42 23.98
CA GLY A 96 -3.65 33.35 22.54
C GLY A 96 -2.80 32.16 22.14
N ILE A 97 -2.69 31.12 22.98
CA ILE A 97 -1.96 29.87 22.69
C ILE A 97 -2.84 28.98 21.83
N ASN A 98 -2.28 28.43 20.76
CA ASN A 98 -2.92 27.37 19.97
C ASN A 98 -2.97 26.11 20.79
N PHE A 99 -4.16 25.67 21.17
CA PHE A 99 -4.35 24.40 21.82
C PHE A 99 -4.45 23.27 20.77
N PRO A 100 -3.90 22.11 21.05
CA PRO A 100 -4.09 20.94 20.20
C PRO A 100 -5.55 20.53 20.18
N GLU A 101 -6.00 19.96 19.08
CA GLU A 101 -7.30 19.30 19.00
C GLU A 101 -7.31 18.10 19.96
N ASN A 102 -8.49 17.72 20.45
CA ASN A 102 -8.62 16.50 21.22
C ASN A 102 -8.10 15.29 20.40
N PRO A 103 -7.13 14.52 20.91
CA PRO A 103 -6.53 13.41 20.16
C PRO A 103 -7.56 12.35 19.77
N LEU A 104 -8.65 12.19 20.55
CA LEU A 104 -9.74 11.26 20.19
C LEU A 104 -10.54 11.76 19.00
N VAL A 105 -10.71 13.05 18.84
CA VAL A 105 -11.35 13.65 17.66
C VAL A 105 -10.53 13.35 16.41
N ILE A 106 -9.21 13.59 16.46
CA ILE A 106 -8.32 13.31 15.34
C ILE A 106 -8.35 11.81 15.00
N ALA A 107 -8.26 10.94 16.01
CA ALA A 107 -8.23 9.51 15.80
C ALA A 107 -9.51 8.95 15.17
N ASN A 108 -10.67 9.50 15.51
CA ASN A 108 -11.96 8.90 15.13
C ASN A 108 -12.69 9.64 13.99
N GLU A 109 -12.47 10.94 13.82
CA GLU A 109 -13.17 11.74 12.81
C GLU A 109 -12.33 11.98 11.54
N LEU A 110 -11.00 11.91 11.64
CA LEU A 110 -10.13 11.95 10.46
C LEU A 110 -10.15 10.59 9.78
N ASP A 111 -10.68 10.53 8.56
CA ASP A 111 -10.74 9.26 7.82
C ASP A 111 -9.61 9.17 6.79
N ILE A 112 -8.67 8.28 7.05
CA ILE A 112 -7.56 7.98 6.15
C ILE A 112 -7.57 6.49 5.86
N SER A 113 -7.69 6.16 4.58
CA SER A 113 -7.62 4.76 4.15
C SER A 113 -6.71 4.58 2.96
N GLU A 114 -6.00 3.45 2.98
CA GLU A 114 -5.12 3.00 1.91
C GLU A 114 -5.53 1.61 1.45
N LYS A 115 -5.55 1.42 0.14
CA LYS A 115 -5.78 0.11 -0.45
C LYS A 115 -4.67 -0.18 -1.45
N THR A 116 -4.01 -1.32 -1.27
CA THR A 116 -2.97 -1.78 -2.18
C THR A 116 -3.32 -3.15 -2.70
N SER A 117 -3.30 -3.32 -4.01
CA SER A 117 -3.47 -4.61 -4.68
C SER A 117 -2.28 -4.85 -5.59
N ARG A 118 -1.66 -6.02 -5.46
CA ARG A 118 -0.57 -6.45 -6.35
C ARG A 118 -0.79 -7.88 -6.81
N HIS A 119 -0.67 -8.09 -8.11
CA HIS A 119 -0.73 -9.38 -8.75
C HIS A 119 0.52 -9.60 -9.59
N ASN A 120 1.12 -10.75 -9.48
CA ASN A 120 2.26 -11.17 -10.30
C ASN A 120 1.90 -12.49 -10.96
N LEU A 121 2.01 -12.53 -12.28
CA LEU A 121 1.80 -13.70 -13.10
C LEU A 121 3.08 -13.96 -13.88
N ASN A 122 3.61 -15.17 -13.78
CA ASN A 122 4.75 -15.61 -14.57
C ASN A 122 4.39 -16.94 -15.24
N PHE A 123 4.63 -17.01 -16.51
CA PHE A 123 4.47 -18.22 -17.32
C PHE A 123 5.80 -18.51 -17.99
N ASN A 124 6.26 -19.75 -17.89
CA ASN A 124 7.50 -20.19 -18.49
C ASN A 124 7.27 -21.46 -19.29
N LEU A 125 7.73 -21.46 -20.53
CA LEU A 125 7.73 -22.60 -21.44
C LEU A 125 9.16 -23.00 -21.71
N VAL A 126 9.43 -24.30 -21.70
CA VAL A 126 10.73 -24.87 -22.03
C VAL A 126 10.51 -25.96 -23.08
N TYR A 127 11.28 -25.86 -24.15
CA TYR A 127 11.31 -26.84 -25.23
C TYR A 127 12.74 -27.36 -25.44
N GLU A 128 12.92 -28.65 -25.31
CA GLU A 128 14.21 -29.36 -25.45
C GLU A 128 14.13 -30.32 -26.62
N PRO A 129 14.23 -29.81 -27.88
CA PRO A 129 14.14 -30.66 -29.08
C PRO A 129 15.29 -31.67 -29.20
N LEU A 130 16.44 -31.35 -28.64
CA LEU A 130 17.65 -32.12 -28.59
C LEU A 130 18.25 -32.10 -27.19
N PRO A 131 19.00 -33.14 -26.77
CA PRO A 131 19.65 -33.16 -25.46
C PRO A 131 20.56 -31.97 -25.18
N ASP A 132 21.13 -31.42 -26.24
CA ASP A 132 22.10 -30.32 -26.18
C ASP A 132 21.47 -28.92 -26.38
N LEU A 133 20.17 -28.84 -26.76
CA LEU A 133 19.48 -27.58 -27.11
C LEU A 133 18.25 -27.36 -26.24
N LYS A 134 18.25 -26.22 -25.53
CA LYS A 134 17.12 -25.77 -24.73
C LYS A 134 16.64 -24.42 -25.22
N ILE A 135 15.36 -24.31 -25.54
CA ILE A 135 14.69 -23.07 -25.92
C ILE A 135 13.68 -22.74 -24.83
N SER A 136 13.68 -21.51 -24.31
CA SER A 136 12.71 -21.11 -23.31
C SER A 136 12.08 -19.75 -23.64
N ALA A 137 10.80 -19.64 -23.30
CA ALA A 137 10.04 -18.42 -23.35
C ALA A 137 9.46 -18.14 -21.97
N ARG A 138 9.75 -16.96 -21.42
CA ARG A 138 9.17 -16.48 -20.16
C ARG A 138 8.32 -15.26 -20.43
N LEU A 139 7.09 -15.30 -19.94
CA LEU A 139 6.15 -14.19 -19.98
C LEU A 139 5.80 -13.80 -18.54
N GLY A 140 6.07 -12.55 -18.19
CA GLY A 140 5.78 -11.99 -16.88
C GLY A 140 4.81 -10.82 -16.99
N GLN A 141 3.87 -10.74 -16.07
CA GLN A 141 3.04 -9.54 -15.92
C GLN A 141 2.81 -9.26 -14.44
N GLN A 142 3.02 -7.99 -14.08
CA GLN A 142 2.72 -7.46 -12.77
C GLN A 142 1.69 -6.35 -12.90
N TRP A 143 0.70 -6.39 -12.02
CA TRP A 143 -0.24 -5.29 -11.80
C TRP A 143 -0.05 -4.77 -10.39
N TYR A 144 -0.02 -3.47 -10.25
CA TYR A 144 0.00 -2.77 -8.98
C TYR A 144 -1.05 -1.68 -9.00
N ASN A 145 -1.89 -1.65 -7.99
CA ASN A 145 -2.91 -0.62 -7.79
C ASN A 145 -2.81 -0.12 -6.36
N TYR A 146 -2.61 1.17 -6.19
CA TYR A 146 -2.62 1.84 -4.90
C TYR A 146 -3.68 2.93 -4.92
N ARG A 147 -4.50 2.97 -3.89
CA ARG A 147 -5.50 4.02 -3.68
C ARG A 147 -5.33 4.59 -2.29
N TYR A 148 -5.28 5.90 -2.23
CA TYR A 148 -5.24 6.68 -1.02
C TYR A 148 -6.50 7.52 -0.93
N PHE A 149 -7.14 7.55 0.23
CA PHE A 149 -8.27 8.41 0.55
C PHE A 149 -8.01 9.12 1.86
N TYR A 150 -8.29 10.42 1.89
CA TYR A 150 -8.17 11.30 3.03
C TYR A 150 -9.42 12.16 3.12
N TYR A 151 -10.09 12.14 4.25
CA TYR A 151 -11.21 13.01 4.53
C TYR A 151 -11.02 13.64 5.92
N ARG A 152 -11.02 14.97 5.96
CA ARG A 152 -10.99 15.77 7.18
C ARG A 152 -12.29 16.54 7.27
N PRO A 153 -13.16 16.29 8.26
CA PRO A 153 -14.36 17.08 8.48
C PRO A 153 -13.99 18.47 8.99
N MET A 154 -14.84 19.44 8.73
CA MET A 154 -14.64 20.81 9.22
C MET A 154 -14.70 20.93 10.74
N SER A 155 -15.15 19.87 11.43
CA SER A 155 -15.13 19.78 12.89
C SER A 155 -13.70 19.79 13.46
N ILE A 156 -12.73 19.20 12.74
CA ILE A 156 -11.33 19.19 13.14
C ILE A 156 -10.68 20.51 12.79
N GLY A 157 -10.03 21.14 13.77
CA GLY A 157 -9.32 22.42 13.59
C GLY A 157 -10.23 23.63 13.50
N ARG A 158 -11.53 23.50 13.80
CA ARG A 158 -12.49 24.60 13.89
C ARG A 158 -12.03 25.70 14.87
N ASN A 159 -11.07 25.36 15.69
CA ASN A 159 -10.52 26.17 16.75
C ASN A 159 -9.08 26.60 16.51
N SER A 160 -8.52 26.27 15.34
CA SER A 160 -7.25 26.86 14.93
C SER A 160 -7.45 28.36 14.80
N THR A 161 -6.55 29.11 15.44
CA THR A 161 -6.60 30.57 15.56
C THR A 161 -6.78 31.26 14.21
N PRO A 162 -7.32 32.50 14.24
CA PRO A 162 -7.34 33.41 13.09
C PRO A 162 -5.98 33.68 12.44
N ALA A 163 -4.87 33.28 13.07
CA ALA A 163 -3.51 33.43 12.53
C ALA A 163 -3.27 32.70 11.21
N TYR A 164 -4.08 31.63 10.90
CA TYR A 164 -4.00 30.91 9.65
C TYR A 164 -5.18 31.14 8.71
N GLY A 165 -6.00 32.19 9.04
CA GLY A 165 -7.17 32.59 8.26
C GLY A 165 -8.42 31.75 8.58
N PRO A 166 -9.59 32.40 8.61
CA PRO A 166 -10.88 31.76 8.88
C PRO A 166 -11.28 30.75 7.78
N GLU A 167 -10.60 30.76 6.65
CA GLU A 167 -10.95 29.98 5.48
C GLU A 167 -10.60 28.49 5.62
N LEU A 168 -9.52 28.13 6.32
CA LEU A 168 -9.10 26.74 6.50
C LEU A 168 -9.95 25.95 7.51
N ALA A 169 -10.67 26.65 8.37
CA ALA A 169 -11.51 26.05 9.41
C ALA A 169 -12.97 25.85 8.99
N SER A 170 -13.34 26.24 7.76
CA SER A 170 -14.75 26.41 7.38
C SER A 170 -15.27 25.38 6.41
N TYR A 171 -14.47 24.37 5.98
CA TYR A 171 -14.91 23.38 5.02
C TYR A 171 -14.29 21.99 5.24
N ASN A 172 -15.00 20.99 4.74
CA ASN A 172 -14.48 19.63 4.69
C ASN A 172 -13.39 19.53 3.62
N ILE A 173 -12.36 18.74 3.90
CA ILE A 173 -11.30 18.46 2.95
C ILE A 173 -11.38 16.99 2.57
N ALA A 174 -11.56 16.72 1.27
CA ALA A 174 -11.47 15.39 0.73
C ALA A 174 -10.34 15.32 -0.31
N ARG A 175 -9.50 14.29 -0.24
CA ARG A 175 -8.43 14.02 -1.20
C ARG A 175 -8.48 12.54 -1.56
N SER A 176 -8.35 12.26 -2.84
CA SER A 176 -8.20 10.91 -3.33
C SER A 176 -7.07 10.87 -4.34
N SER A 177 -6.26 9.83 -4.29
CA SER A 177 -5.27 9.57 -5.32
C SER A 177 -5.27 8.08 -5.67
N SER A 178 -5.00 7.78 -6.92
CA SER A 178 -4.88 6.42 -7.42
C SER A 178 -3.62 6.31 -8.26
N THR A 179 -2.87 5.24 -8.05
CA THR A 179 -1.71 4.86 -8.85
C THR A 179 -1.96 3.48 -9.44
N TYR A 180 -1.78 3.35 -10.73
CA TYR A 180 -1.90 2.09 -11.44
C TYR A 180 -0.64 1.85 -12.26
N ASP A 181 0.00 0.71 -12.03
CA ASP A 181 1.26 0.32 -12.67
C ASP A 181 1.11 -1.08 -13.28
N ILE A 182 1.46 -1.22 -14.54
CA ILE A 182 1.54 -2.51 -15.23
C ILE A 182 2.93 -2.68 -15.78
N ASP A 183 3.60 -3.76 -15.40
CA ASP A 183 4.88 -4.18 -15.96
C ASP A 183 4.69 -5.51 -16.71
N ARG A 184 5.11 -5.56 -17.97
CA ARG A 184 5.06 -6.72 -18.83
C ARG A 184 6.46 -7.05 -19.30
N LEU A 185 6.83 -8.32 -19.17
CA LEU A 185 8.12 -8.85 -19.54
C LEU A 185 7.94 -10.05 -20.47
N GLY A 186 8.65 -10.05 -21.58
CA GLY A 186 8.82 -11.21 -22.45
C GLY A 186 10.30 -11.50 -22.62
N GLU A 187 10.72 -12.71 -22.31
CA GLU A 187 12.10 -13.16 -22.48
C GLU A 187 12.11 -14.45 -23.30
N PHE A 188 12.96 -14.49 -24.29
CA PHE A 188 13.18 -15.64 -25.16
C PHE A 188 14.66 -15.98 -25.10
N THR A 189 14.98 -17.24 -24.81
CA THR A 189 16.37 -17.70 -24.75
C THR A 189 16.54 -19.02 -25.48
N ALA A 190 17.67 -19.19 -26.15
CA ALA A 190 18.12 -20.47 -26.68
C ALA A 190 19.53 -20.74 -26.15
N SER A 191 19.71 -21.90 -25.50
CA SER A 191 21.00 -22.33 -24.99
C SER A 191 21.39 -23.67 -25.63
N TYR A 192 22.63 -23.75 -26.09
CA TYR A 192 23.21 -24.95 -26.67
C TYR A 192 24.46 -25.35 -25.88
N LYS A 193 24.51 -26.58 -25.40
CA LYS A 193 25.62 -27.10 -24.61
C LYS A 193 26.09 -28.44 -25.16
N LYS A 194 27.31 -28.53 -25.62
CA LYS A 194 27.84 -29.74 -26.20
C LYS A 194 29.26 -30.02 -25.80
N GLN A 195 29.51 -31.29 -25.47
CA GLN A 195 30.82 -31.84 -25.29
C GLN A 195 31.35 -32.38 -26.63
N LEU A 196 32.41 -31.80 -27.15
CA LEU A 196 33.10 -32.20 -28.38
C LEU A 196 34.48 -32.74 -28.04
N GLY A 197 34.59 -34.02 -27.72
CA GLY A 197 35.80 -34.61 -27.26
C GLY A 197 36.34 -33.96 -25.97
N ARG A 198 37.48 -33.29 -26.04
CA ARG A 198 38.03 -32.54 -24.89
C ARG A 198 37.51 -31.10 -24.76
N HIS A 199 36.75 -30.62 -25.72
CA HIS A 199 36.22 -29.30 -25.76
C HIS A 199 34.79 -29.26 -25.26
N HIS A 200 34.44 -28.27 -24.44
CA HIS A 200 33.08 -27.98 -24.00
C HIS A 200 32.64 -26.66 -24.65
N VAL A 201 31.54 -26.73 -25.39
CA VAL A 201 30.93 -25.54 -26.04
C VAL A 201 29.63 -25.20 -25.31
N ASP A 202 29.52 -23.99 -24.82
CA ASP A 202 28.31 -23.43 -24.21
C ASP A 202 28.00 -22.11 -24.90
N ALA A 203 26.83 -22.02 -25.53
CA ALA A 203 26.36 -20.86 -26.26
C ALA A 203 24.96 -20.48 -25.77
N LEU A 204 24.72 -19.20 -25.53
CA LEU A 204 23.43 -18.64 -25.15
C LEU A 204 23.11 -17.44 -26.03
N ILE A 205 21.89 -17.42 -26.57
CA ILE A 205 21.31 -16.26 -27.20
C ILE A 205 20.00 -15.93 -26.51
N GLY A 206 19.72 -14.64 -26.30
CA GLY A 206 18.49 -14.18 -25.63
C GLY A 206 17.97 -12.89 -26.21
N TYR A 207 16.68 -12.70 -26.08
CA TYR A 207 15.98 -11.49 -26.43
C TYR A 207 14.96 -11.14 -25.34
N THR A 208 14.95 -9.89 -24.89
CA THR A 208 14.07 -9.40 -23.81
C THR A 208 13.27 -8.20 -24.31
N LEU A 209 11.98 -8.23 -24.05
CA LEU A 209 11.04 -7.14 -24.28
C LEU A 209 10.42 -6.78 -22.94
N GLN A 210 10.47 -5.51 -22.56
CA GLN A 210 9.79 -5.00 -21.39
C GLN A 210 8.97 -3.75 -21.73
N ARG A 211 7.75 -3.70 -21.19
CA ARG A 211 6.89 -2.52 -21.28
C ARG A 211 6.30 -2.22 -19.91
N LYS A 212 6.60 -1.04 -19.40
CA LYS A 212 6.02 -0.50 -18.18
C LYS A 212 5.05 0.63 -18.52
N THR A 213 3.86 0.55 -17.93
CA THR A 213 2.83 1.60 -18.02
C THR A 213 2.55 2.07 -16.60
N TYR A 214 2.59 3.37 -16.41
CA TYR A 214 2.35 4.02 -15.13
C TYR A 214 1.28 5.09 -15.32
N ASP A 215 0.25 5.06 -14.50
CA ASP A 215 -0.84 6.03 -14.50
C ASP A 215 -1.11 6.50 -13.07
N ARG A 216 -1.28 7.81 -12.90
CA ARG A 216 -1.53 8.44 -11.61
C ARG A 216 -2.60 9.51 -11.75
N LEU A 217 -3.64 9.40 -10.94
CA LEU A 217 -4.76 10.34 -10.79
C LEU A 217 -4.75 10.98 -9.42
#